data_beb2897647f65a7cb7e6647367de9413
#
_entry.id   beb2897647f65a7cb7e6647367de9413
#
_cell.length_a   1.000
_cell.length_b   1.000
_cell.length_c   1.000
_cell.angle_alpha   90.00
_cell.angle_beta   90.00
_cell.angle_gamma   90.00
#
_symmetry.space_group_name_H-M   'P 1'
#
loop_
_entity.id
_entity.type
_entity.pdbx_description
1 polymer ?
#
loop_
_entity_poly.entity_id
_entity_poly.type
_entity_poly.pdbx_seq_one_letter_code
_entity_poly.pdbx_strand_id
1 'polypeptide(L)'
;MPDLDPQLADAIGDLDEGLPEWHALSVESARRLEDELFSPEYPPPVDHVREFGIDGPGGDGGTSVNLPLRCYRHDVDPPVPICLFFHGGGWVMGTLDSADDLAREIARRTGCLVVSVDYRLAPEHPFPAAIDDARAALSWLAENAASIGGDPDRMAVAGSSAGGAIAAALARWSRRDEVPSLDHQLLLYPIVDPDAEGTAPAGPLLSRADVDWFWEEYFRSPVDRENPYAAPAAAATDLDGLPPATVVTAGFDPL
;
A
#
# COMPACT_ATOMS: atom_id res chain seq x y z
N MET A 1 27.29 -10.64 2.60
CA MET A 1 26.15 -9.77 2.92
C MET A 1 26.50 -9.05 4.21
N PRO A 2 26.08 -7.80 4.44
CA PRO A 2 26.23 -7.22 5.76
C PRO A 2 25.51 -8.11 6.78
N ASP A 3 26.08 -8.25 7.98
CA ASP A 3 25.42 -8.98 9.05
C ASP A 3 24.19 -8.16 9.50
N LEU A 4 23.10 -8.87 9.85
CA LEU A 4 21.91 -8.24 10.43
C LEU A 4 22.31 -7.58 11.76
N ASP A 5 21.79 -6.40 12.05
CA ASP A 5 22.00 -5.75 13.34
C ASP A 5 21.61 -6.71 14.49
N PRO A 6 22.47 -6.93 15.50
CA PRO A 6 22.19 -7.91 16.54
C PRO A 6 20.88 -7.67 17.30
N GLN A 7 20.50 -6.40 17.55
CA GLN A 7 19.24 -6.09 18.24
C GLN A 7 18.04 -6.44 17.36
N LEU A 8 18.18 -6.21 16.06
CA LEU A 8 17.14 -6.57 15.09
C LEU A 8 17.06 -8.10 14.91
N ALA A 9 18.21 -8.78 14.90
CA ALA A 9 18.26 -10.25 14.84
C ALA A 9 17.56 -10.91 16.02
N ASP A 10 17.78 -10.39 17.25
CA ASP A 10 17.11 -10.89 18.46
C ASP A 10 15.60 -10.65 18.38
N ALA A 11 15.16 -9.44 18.02
CA ALA A 11 13.73 -9.11 17.91
C ALA A 11 13.01 -9.93 16.83
N ILE A 12 13.67 -10.15 15.69
CA ILE A 12 13.12 -10.97 14.60
C ILE A 12 13.09 -12.45 15.00
N GLY A 13 14.16 -12.95 15.68
CA GLY A 13 14.22 -14.33 16.14
C GLY A 13 13.07 -14.68 17.07
N ASP A 14 12.77 -13.80 18.02
CA ASP A 14 11.65 -13.96 18.95
C ASP A 14 10.29 -14.02 18.22
N LEU A 15 10.12 -13.26 17.14
CA LEU A 15 8.91 -13.27 16.31
C LEU A 15 8.84 -14.51 15.42
N ASP A 16 9.92 -14.85 14.72
CA ASP A 16 9.97 -15.91 13.71
C ASP A 16 9.78 -17.32 14.31
N GLU A 17 10.29 -17.57 15.54
CA GLU A 17 10.11 -18.86 16.24
C GLU A 17 8.64 -19.18 16.59
N GLY A 18 7.74 -18.18 16.58
CA GLY A 18 6.34 -18.32 16.99
C GLY A 18 5.32 -18.12 15.86
N LEU A 19 5.74 -17.60 14.73
CA LEU A 19 4.82 -17.26 13.64
C LEU A 19 4.70 -18.41 12.63
N PRO A 20 3.46 -18.81 12.27
CA PRO A 20 3.23 -19.70 11.13
C PRO A 20 3.49 -18.94 9.83
N GLU A 21 3.91 -19.67 8.79
CA GLU A 21 3.98 -19.10 7.44
C GLU A 21 2.57 -18.66 6.99
N TRP A 22 2.48 -17.50 6.33
CA TRP A 22 1.20 -16.89 5.94
C TRP A 22 0.38 -17.82 5.03
N HIS A 23 1.02 -18.44 4.05
CA HIS A 23 0.37 -19.37 3.11
C HIS A 23 -0.17 -20.65 3.78
N ALA A 24 0.27 -20.98 4.99
CA ALA A 24 -0.24 -22.12 5.76
C ALA A 24 -1.52 -21.79 6.54
N LEU A 25 -1.91 -20.52 6.61
CA LEU A 25 -3.09 -20.06 7.31
C LEU A 25 -4.30 -19.94 6.37
N SER A 26 -5.50 -20.00 6.95
CA SER A 26 -6.68 -19.48 6.24
C SER A 26 -6.57 -17.95 6.13
N VAL A 27 -7.16 -17.36 5.09
CA VAL A 27 -7.20 -15.90 4.90
C VAL A 27 -7.71 -15.17 6.15
N GLU A 28 -8.77 -15.67 6.77
CA GLU A 28 -9.32 -15.08 8.01
C GLU A 28 -8.31 -15.13 9.17
N SER A 29 -7.55 -16.23 9.30
CA SER A 29 -6.54 -16.36 10.36
C SER A 29 -5.34 -15.47 10.09
N ALA A 30 -4.91 -15.37 8.83
CA ALA A 30 -3.83 -14.50 8.41
C ALA A 30 -4.15 -13.02 8.69
N ARG A 31 -5.34 -12.55 8.32
CA ARG A 31 -5.81 -11.17 8.59
C ARG A 31 -5.83 -10.85 10.07
N ARG A 32 -6.35 -11.75 10.90
CA ARG A 32 -6.39 -11.54 12.35
C ARG A 32 -4.99 -11.48 12.95
N LEU A 33 -4.10 -12.37 12.55
CA LEU A 33 -2.73 -12.39 13.04
C LEU A 33 -1.96 -11.15 12.60
N GLU A 34 -2.13 -10.73 11.35
CA GLU A 34 -1.51 -9.50 10.82
C GLU A 34 -1.96 -8.27 11.60
N ASP A 35 -3.26 -8.13 11.84
CA ASP A 35 -3.81 -7.02 12.60
C ASP A 35 -3.32 -7.02 14.06
N GLU A 36 -3.25 -8.19 14.72
CA GLU A 36 -2.70 -8.33 16.06
C GLU A 36 -1.21 -7.97 16.15
N LEU A 37 -0.42 -8.26 15.10
CA LEU A 37 1.02 -8.02 15.08
C LEU A 37 1.40 -6.58 14.72
N PHE A 38 0.66 -5.98 13.79
CA PHE A 38 1.06 -4.71 13.20
C PHE A 38 0.20 -3.52 13.63
N SER A 39 -0.93 -3.73 14.30
CA SER A 39 -1.68 -2.60 14.88
C SER A 39 -0.99 -2.06 16.14
N PRO A 40 -0.51 -0.81 16.12
CA PRO A 40 0.30 -0.28 17.21
C PRO A 40 -0.55 0.01 18.45
N GLU A 41 -0.11 -0.48 19.62
CA GLU A 41 -0.75 -0.13 20.91
C GLU A 41 -0.54 1.36 21.26
N TYR A 42 0.62 1.92 20.86
CA TYR A 42 1.00 3.31 21.13
C TYR A 42 1.48 4.00 19.85
N PRO A 43 0.55 4.40 18.95
CA PRO A 43 0.94 4.99 17.68
C PRO A 43 1.59 6.36 17.86
N PRO A 44 2.49 6.77 16.96
CA PRO A 44 3.10 8.10 16.97
C PRO A 44 2.03 9.21 17.03
N PRO A 45 2.18 10.25 17.88
CA PRO A 45 1.19 11.29 17.99
C PRO A 45 1.13 12.16 16.73
N VAL A 46 -0.08 12.41 16.24
CA VAL A 46 -0.39 13.44 15.25
C VAL A 46 -1.58 14.26 15.73
N ASP A 47 -1.69 15.53 15.29
CA ASP A 47 -2.65 16.47 15.86
C ASP A 47 -4.08 16.22 15.38
N HIS A 48 -4.23 15.72 14.16
CA HIS A 48 -5.54 15.47 13.57
C HIS A 48 -5.59 14.09 12.93
N VAL A 49 -6.54 13.29 13.38
CA VAL A 49 -6.93 12.01 12.75
C VAL A 49 -8.42 12.04 12.51
N ARG A 50 -8.84 11.69 11.30
CA ARG A 50 -10.25 11.64 10.94
C ARG A 50 -10.51 10.48 9.98
N GLU A 51 -11.57 9.71 10.27
CA GLU A 51 -12.10 8.69 9.37
C GLU A 51 -13.39 9.16 8.70
N PHE A 52 -13.56 8.77 7.45
CA PHE A 52 -14.79 8.94 6.69
C PHE A 52 -14.83 7.98 5.51
N GLY A 53 -16.00 7.78 4.94
CA GLY A 53 -16.16 6.99 3.73
C GLY A 53 -16.43 7.87 2.51
N ILE A 54 -15.98 7.41 1.36
CA ILE A 54 -16.32 7.98 0.06
C ILE A 54 -17.06 6.95 -0.79
N ASP A 55 -17.69 7.40 -1.86
CA ASP A 55 -18.27 6.52 -2.86
C ASP A 55 -17.13 5.84 -3.64
N GLY A 56 -16.92 4.57 -3.38
CA GLY A 56 -15.99 3.71 -4.12
C GLY A 56 -16.62 3.21 -5.42
N PRO A 57 -15.81 2.52 -6.26
CA PRO A 57 -16.32 1.96 -7.51
C PRO A 57 -17.39 0.92 -7.23
N GLY A 58 -18.42 0.87 -8.09
CA GLY A 58 -19.50 -0.09 -7.96
C GLY A 58 -18.99 -1.53 -8.04
N GLY A 59 -19.47 -2.39 -7.14
CA GLY A 59 -19.29 -3.84 -7.25
C GLY A 59 -20.09 -4.41 -8.42
N ASP A 60 -20.12 -5.73 -8.56
CA ASP A 60 -20.90 -6.45 -9.57
C ASP A 60 -22.38 -6.09 -9.46
N GLY A 61 -22.82 -5.15 -10.28
CA GLY A 61 -24.20 -4.66 -10.27
C GLY A 61 -24.36 -3.14 -10.23
N GLY A 62 -23.27 -2.38 -10.19
CA GLY A 62 -23.28 -0.90 -10.35
C GLY A 62 -23.69 -0.13 -9.09
N THR A 63 -23.80 -0.79 -7.93
CA THR A 63 -24.04 -0.10 -6.66
C THR A 63 -22.68 0.37 -6.11
N SER A 64 -22.55 1.68 -5.82
CA SER A 64 -21.38 2.22 -5.13
C SER A 64 -21.16 1.47 -3.80
N VAL A 65 -19.89 1.14 -3.52
CA VAL A 65 -19.49 0.62 -2.20
C VAL A 65 -18.87 1.75 -1.37
N ASN A 66 -19.04 1.70 -0.07
CA ASN A 66 -18.34 2.64 0.80
C ASN A 66 -16.86 2.29 0.82
N LEU A 67 -15.99 3.25 0.48
CA LEU A 67 -14.54 3.12 0.57
C LEU A 67 -14.05 3.94 1.77
N PRO A 68 -13.62 3.28 2.87
CA PRO A 68 -13.16 3.99 4.05
C PRO A 68 -11.79 4.64 3.81
N LEU A 69 -11.63 5.84 4.34
CA LEU A 69 -10.38 6.60 4.34
C LEU A 69 -10.07 7.09 5.75
N ARG A 70 -8.78 7.09 6.12
CA ARG A 70 -8.29 7.72 7.33
C ARG A 70 -7.25 8.79 7.00
N CYS A 71 -7.48 10.01 7.46
CA CYS A 71 -6.63 11.16 7.23
C CYS A 71 -5.80 11.46 8.47
N TYR A 72 -4.52 11.79 8.24
CA TYR A 72 -3.58 12.19 9.28
C TYR A 72 -2.92 13.50 8.90
N ARG A 73 -2.94 14.47 9.80
CA ARG A 73 -2.27 15.75 9.62
C ARG A 73 -1.57 16.18 10.89
N HIS A 74 -0.32 16.55 10.76
CA HIS A 74 0.39 17.24 11.83
C HIS A 74 0.00 18.73 11.84
N ASP A 75 0.28 19.45 12.94
CA ASP A 75 -0.11 20.86 13.12
C ASP A 75 0.66 21.77 12.16
N VAL A 76 0.16 21.84 10.93
CA VAL A 76 0.66 22.69 9.83
C VAL A 76 -0.53 23.44 9.25
N ASP A 77 -0.34 24.72 8.96
CA ASP A 77 -1.40 25.55 8.39
C ASP A 77 -1.84 25.03 6.99
N PRO A 78 -3.13 24.73 6.80
CA PRO A 78 -3.65 24.31 5.50
C PRO A 78 -3.69 25.48 4.48
N PRO A 79 -3.68 25.22 3.15
CA PRO A 79 -3.64 23.89 2.55
C PRO A 79 -2.24 23.27 2.51
N VAL A 80 -2.15 21.96 2.79
CA VAL A 80 -0.89 21.22 2.80
C VAL A 80 -0.83 20.20 1.66
N PRO A 81 0.35 19.79 1.17
CA PRO A 81 0.46 18.72 0.19
C PRO A 81 -0.22 17.43 0.67
N ILE A 82 -0.68 16.61 -0.27
CA ILE A 82 -1.36 15.35 0.01
C ILE A 82 -0.44 14.18 -0.30
N CYS A 83 -0.48 13.17 0.56
CA CYS A 83 0.12 11.86 0.31
C CYS A 83 -0.98 10.79 0.41
N LEU A 84 -1.43 10.26 -0.73
CA LEU A 84 -2.35 9.14 -0.79
C LEU A 84 -1.56 7.86 -0.49
N PHE A 85 -1.93 7.15 0.57
CA PHE A 85 -1.17 6.03 1.10
C PHE A 85 -1.95 4.71 1.03
N PHE A 86 -1.25 3.64 0.63
CA PHE A 86 -1.77 2.28 0.56
C PHE A 86 -0.92 1.36 1.46
N HIS A 87 -1.59 0.63 2.35
CA HIS A 87 -0.95 -0.31 3.27
C HIS A 87 -0.42 -1.56 2.55
N GLY A 88 0.45 -2.31 3.22
CA GLY A 88 0.94 -3.61 2.80
C GLY A 88 -0.03 -4.75 3.07
N GLY A 89 0.47 -5.99 3.07
CA GLY A 89 -0.33 -7.20 3.38
C GLY A 89 -0.68 -8.05 2.16
N GLY A 90 0.11 -8.00 1.08
CA GLY A 90 -0.03 -8.89 -0.08
C GLY A 90 -1.37 -8.78 -0.81
N TRP A 91 -2.07 -7.67 -0.73
CA TRP A 91 -3.46 -7.46 -1.21
C TRP A 91 -4.52 -8.33 -0.51
N VAL A 92 -4.11 -9.21 0.40
CA VAL A 92 -4.95 -10.19 1.10
C VAL A 92 -5.24 -9.77 2.53
N MET A 93 -4.30 -9.09 3.15
CA MET A 93 -4.30 -8.64 4.55
C MET A 93 -4.05 -7.14 4.63
N GLY A 94 -4.03 -6.61 5.84
CA GLY A 94 -3.80 -5.21 6.13
C GLY A 94 -5.08 -4.43 6.37
N THR A 95 -4.96 -3.44 7.23
CA THR A 95 -6.05 -2.55 7.64
C THR A 95 -5.55 -1.12 7.78
N LEU A 96 -6.45 -0.17 8.03
CA LEU A 96 -6.06 1.19 8.42
C LEU A 96 -5.30 1.18 9.76
N ASP A 97 -5.57 0.20 10.64
CA ASP A 97 -4.95 0.10 11.95
C ASP A 97 -3.54 -0.49 11.87
N SER A 98 -3.34 -1.54 11.09
CA SER A 98 -2.01 -2.17 10.92
C SER A 98 -0.99 -1.27 10.21
N ALA A 99 -1.43 -0.21 9.53
CA ALA A 99 -0.57 0.79 8.88
C ALA A 99 -0.61 2.18 9.55
N ASP A 100 -1.27 2.31 10.71
CA ASP A 100 -1.51 3.59 11.37
C ASP A 100 -0.21 4.30 11.77
N ASP A 101 0.76 3.59 12.29
CA ASP A 101 2.06 4.14 12.72
C ASP A 101 2.86 4.69 11.53
N LEU A 102 2.91 3.96 10.42
CA LEU A 102 3.61 4.39 9.21
C LEU A 102 2.96 5.62 8.58
N ALA A 103 1.63 5.64 8.48
CA ALA A 103 0.89 6.79 7.99
C ALA A 103 1.12 8.04 8.85
N ARG A 104 1.13 7.89 10.19
CA ARG A 104 1.44 8.97 11.13
C ARG A 104 2.88 9.46 10.99
N GLU A 105 3.86 8.57 10.88
CA GLU A 105 5.27 8.95 10.69
C GLU A 105 5.47 9.69 9.36
N ILE A 106 4.81 9.28 8.29
CA ILE A 106 4.85 10.02 7.02
C ILE A 106 4.28 11.44 7.24
N ALA A 107 3.10 11.57 7.86
CA ALA A 107 2.49 12.88 8.11
C ALA A 107 3.39 13.80 8.95
N ARG A 108 3.98 13.26 10.03
CA ARG A 108 4.88 14.01 10.93
C ARG A 108 6.16 14.49 10.26
N ARG A 109 6.76 13.63 9.42
CA ARG A 109 8.06 13.91 8.79
C ARG A 109 7.96 14.79 7.56
N THR A 110 6.84 14.72 6.85
CA THR A 110 6.67 15.43 5.58
C THR A 110 5.83 16.70 5.71
N GLY A 111 4.98 16.81 6.73
CA GLY A 111 3.97 17.86 6.84
C GLY A 111 2.82 17.70 5.83
N CYS A 112 2.73 16.57 5.14
CA CYS A 112 1.61 16.25 4.25
C CYS A 112 0.35 15.88 5.05
N LEU A 113 -0.81 16.12 4.42
CA LEU A 113 -2.03 15.41 4.75
C LEU A 113 -1.90 13.99 4.17
N VAL A 114 -1.70 13.00 5.02
CA VAL A 114 -1.68 11.59 4.59
C VAL A 114 -3.11 11.07 4.59
N VAL A 115 -3.51 10.45 3.48
CA VAL A 115 -4.83 9.82 3.31
C VAL A 115 -4.61 8.33 3.07
N SER A 116 -4.82 7.52 4.10
CA SER A 116 -4.75 6.05 4.02
C SER A 116 -6.06 5.48 3.52
N VAL A 117 -5.98 4.50 2.64
CA VAL A 117 -7.12 3.88 1.96
C VAL A 117 -7.31 2.46 2.44
N ASP A 118 -8.52 2.14 2.91
CA ASP A 118 -8.95 0.78 3.23
C ASP A 118 -9.49 0.11 1.95
N TYR A 119 -8.56 -0.24 1.06
CA TYR A 119 -8.90 -0.80 -0.24
C TYR A 119 -9.40 -2.25 -0.11
N ARG A 120 -10.25 -2.67 -1.03
CA ARG A 120 -10.82 -4.03 -1.06
C ARG A 120 -9.74 -5.08 -1.27
N LEU A 121 -9.79 -6.14 -0.47
CA LEU A 121 -8.81 -7.20 -0.42
C LEU A 121 -9.22 -8.44 -1.21
N ALA A 122 -8.24 -9.14 -1.75
CA ALA A 122 -8.36 -10.49 -2.28
C ALA A 122 -8.47 -11.52 -1.11
N PRO A 123 -9.01 -12.71 -1.34
CA PRO A 123 -9.59 -13.22 -2.60
C PRO A 123 -11.01 -12.76 -2.87
N GLU A 124 -11.70 -12.11 -1.93
CA GLU A 124 -13.08 -11.68 -2.12
C GLU A 124 -13.19 -10.64 -3.24
N HIS A 125 -12.15 -9.81 -3.37
CA HIS A 125 -12.05 -8.75 -4.37
C HIS A 125 -10.66 -8.76 -5.04
N PRO A 126 -10.40 -9.73 -5.93
CA PRO A 126 -9.11 -9.84 -6.60
C PRO A 126 -8.87 -8.64 -7.55
N PHE A 127 -7.71 -8.59 -8.20
CA PHE A 127 -7.44 -7.60 -9.24
C PHE A 127 -8.62 -7.47 -10.22
N PRO A 128 -9.06 -6.26 -10.59
CA PRO A 128 -8.43 -4.96 -10.33
C PRO A 128 -9.05 -4.18 -9.15
N ALA A 129 -9.77 -4.80 -8.21
CA ALA A 129 -10.57 -4.09 -7.21
C ALA A 129 -9.77 -3.04 -6.42
N ALA A 130 -8.60 -3.39 -5.89
CA ALA A 130 -7.73 -2.46 -5.15
C ALA A 130 -7.26 -1.27 -6.03
N ILE A 131 -7.01 -1.52 -7.33
CA ILE A 131 -6.61 -0.47 -8.28
C ILE A 131 -7.78 0.47 -8.58
N ASP A 132 -8.99 -0.07 -8.69
CA ASP A 132 -10.18 0.75 -8.93
C ASP A 132 -10.51 1.60 -7.70
N ASP A 133 -10.31 1.07 -6.47
CA ASP A 133 -10.44 1.83 -5.24
C ASP A 133 -9.38 2.95 -5.15
N ALA A 134 -8.13 2.66 -5.53
CA ALA A 134 -7.06 3.65 -5.59
C ALA A 134 -7.39 4.80 -6.56
N ARG A 135 -7.93 4.48 -7.73
CA ARG A 135 -8.38 5.49 -8.71
C ARG A 135 -9.52 6.33 -8.17
N ALA A 136 -10.50 5.71 -7.50
CA ALA A 136 -11.61 6.42 -6.89
C ALA A 136 -11.12 7.38 -5.80
N ALA A 137 -10.21 6.94 -4.94
CA ALA A 137 -9.63 7.78 -3.89
C ALA A 137 -8.86 8.98 -4.49
N LEU A 138 -8.04 8.78 -5.52
CA LEU A 138 -7.31 9.85 -6.19
C LEU A 138 -8.25 10.85 -6.86
N SER A 139 -9.27 10.37 -7.57
CA SER A 139 -10.27 11.24 -8.22
C SER A 139 -11.05 12.05 -7.19
N TRP A 140 -11.46 11.43 -6.09
CA TRP A 140 -12.15 12.12 -5.01
C TRP A 140 -11.28 13.22 -4.37
N LEU A 141 -9.99 12.94 -4.15
CA LEU A 141 -9.05 13.92 -3.59
C LEU A 141 -8.89 15.13 -4.51
N ALA A 142 -8.80 14.94 -5.81
CA ALA A 142 -8.69 16.06 -6.75
C ALA A 142 -9.87 17.05 -6.66
N GLU A 143 -11.06 16.55 -6.34
CA GLU A 143 -12.27 17.36 -6.23
C GLU A 143 -12.53 17.89 -4.83
N ASN A 144 -12.08 17.17 -3.78
CA ASN A 144 -12.53 17.39 -2.41
C ASN A 144 -11.41 17.71 -1.41
N ALA A 145 -10.13 17.65 -1.81
CA ALA A 145 -8.99 17.81 -0.93
C ALA A 145 -9.03 19.10 -0.08
N ALA A 146 -9.47 20.20 -0.65
CA ALA A 146 -9.59 21.47 0.06
C ALA A 146 -10.52 21.39 1.28
N SER A 147 -11.55 20.53 1.24
CA SER A 147 -12.51 20.36 2.34
C SER A 147 -11.90 19.66 3.56
N ILE A 148 -10.77 18.97 3.37
CA ILE A 148 -10.02 18.27 4.42
C ILE A 148 -8.65 18.93 4.71
N GLY A 149 -8.39 20.10 4.11
CA GLY A 149 -7.16 20.89 4.33
C GLY A 149 -6.00 20.49 3.42
N GLY A 150 -6.23 19.69 2.39
CA GLY A 150 -5.24 19.33 1.39
C GLY A 150 -5.21 20.28 0.19
N ASP A 151 -4.08 20.27 -0.51
CA ASP A 151 -3.88 21.01 -1.75
C ASP A 151 -3.95 20.05 -2.94
N PRO A 152 -5.00 20.11 -3.77
CA PRO A 152 -5.18 19.19 -4.89
C PRO A 152 -4.15 19.37 -6.01
N ASP A 153 -3.42 20.49 -6.02
CA ASP A 153 -2.35 20.74 -6.99
C ASP A 153 -0.98 20.19 -6.53
N ARG A 154 -0.89 19.60 -5.34
CA ARG A 154 0.32 19.02 -4.77
C ARG A 154 0.04 17.64 -4.18
N MET A 155 0.03 16.62 -5.05
CA MET A 155 -0.32 15.26 -4.66
C MET A 155 0.83 14.28 -4.91
N ALA A 156 1.11 13.46 -3.92
CA ALA A 156 1.99 12.30 -4.02
C ALA A 156 1.21 11.02 -3.71
N VAL A 157 1.75 9.90 -4.16
CA VAL A 157 1.27 8.58 -3.80
C VAL A 157 2.35 7.83 -3.04
N ALA A 158 1.96 7.03 -2.05
CA ALA A 158 2.88 6.20 -1.28
C ALA A 158 2.27 4.83 -1.00
N GLY A 159 3.11 3.84 -0.74
CA GLY A 159 2.65 2.54 -0.28
C GLY A 159 3.79 1.62 0.10
N SER A 160 3.48 0.64 0.95
CA SER A 160 4.40 -0.40 1.40
C SER A 160 4.04 -1.75 0.80
N SER A 161 5.02 -2.54 0.35
CA SER A 161 4.83 -3.89 -0.19
C SER A 161 3.76 -3.92 -1.30
N ALA A 162 2.64 -4.62 -1.13
CA ALA A 162 1.48 -4.62 -2.04
C ALA A 162 0.90 -3.21 -2.27
N GLY A 163 0.85 -2.37 -1.22
CA GLY A 163 0.47 -0.97 -1.35
C GLY A 163 1.44 -0.17 -2.21
N GLY A 164 2.74 -0.53 -2.20
CA GLY A 164 3.74 0.03 -3.09
C GLY A 164 3.48 -0.30 -4.57
N ALA A 165 3.00 -1.52 -4.85
CA ALA A 165 2.56 -1.90 -6.19
C ALA A 165 1.32 -1.13 -6.64
N ILE A 166 0.34 -0.95 -5.73
CA ILE A 166 -0.85 -0.11 -5.99
C ILE A 166 -0.42 1.34 -6.29
N ALA A 167 0.49 1.89 -5.51
CA ALA A 167 1.02 3.23 -5.71
C ALA A 167 1.70 3.40 -7.08
N ALA A 168 2.55 2.43 -7.47
CA ALA A 168 3.21 2.43 -8.78
C ALA A 168 2.19 2.31 -9.94
N ALA A 169 1.19 1.45 -9.79
CA ALA A 169 0.11 1.29 -10.75
C ALA A 169 -0.72 2.58 -10.90
N LEU A 170 -1.01 3.25 -9.78
CA LEU A 170 -1.75 4.52 -9.78
C LEU A 170 -0.92 5.65 -10.40
N ALA A 171 0.39 5.72 -10.12
CA ALA A 171 1.30 6.66 -10.77
C ALA A 171 1.33 6.47 -12.30
N ARG A 172 1.28 5.21 -12.75
CA ARG A 172 1.14 4.90 -14.18
C ARG A 172 -0.21 5.36 -14.75
N TRP A 173 -1.29 5.19 -14.00
CA TRP A 173 -2.62 5.61 -14.44
C TRP A 173 -2.75 7.14 -14.52
N SER A 174 -2.12 7.89 -13.61
CA SER A 174 -2.16 9.35 -13.54
C SER A 174 -1.46 10.07 -14.72
N ARG A 175 -0.75 9.34 -15.58
CA ARG A 175 -0.16 9.88 -16.84
C ARG A 175 -1.17 10.20 -17.94
N ARG A 176 -2.42 9.80 -17.76
CA ARG A 176 -3.47 9.99 -18.77
C ARG A 176 -3.98 11.42 -18.74
N ASP A 177 -4.39 11.92 -19.89
CA ASP A 177 -5.10 13.18 -19.97
C ASP A 177 -6.41 13.11 -19.15
N GLU A 178 -6.79 14.24 -18.57
CA GLU A 178 -8.00 14.38 -17.75
C GLU A 178 -8.01 13.59 -16.43
N VAL A 179 -6.85 13.10 -15.98
CA VAL A 179 -6.67 12.42 -14.70
C VAL A 179 -5.84 13.31 -13.77
N PRO A 180 -6.11 13.32 -12.45
CA PRO A 180 -5.30 14.08 -11.51
C PRO A 180 -3.82 13.67 -11.59
N SER A 181 -2.92 14.66 -11.71
CA SER A 181 -1.48 14.43 -11.77
C SER A 181 -0.92 14.13 -10.39
N LEU A 182 0.17 13.36 -10.37
CA LEU A 182 0.96 13.09 -9.17
C LEU A 182 2.36 13.70 -9.34
N ASP A 183 2.84 14.37 -8.28
CA ASP A 183 4.16 15.02 -8.27
C ASP A 183 5.27 14.07 -7.83
N HIS A 184 4.93 13.02 -7.08
CA HIS A 184 5.89 12.07 -6.52
C HIS A 184 5.28 10.71 -6.21
N GLN A 185 6.11 9.66 -6.20
CA GLN A 185 5.76 8.34 -5.70
C GLN A 185 6.81 7.86 -4.68
N LEU A 186 6.35 7.43 -3.49
CA LEU A 186 7.15 6.81 -2.45
C LEU A 186 6.83 5.32 -2.37
N LEU A 187 7.75 4.49 -2.83
CA LEU A 187 7.58 3.05 -2.94
C LEU A 187 8.45 2.35 -1.88
N LEU A 188 7.83 1.86 -0.83
CA LEU A 188 8.50 1.18 0.27
C LEU A 188 8.49 -0.33 0.00
N TYR A 189 9.66 -0.91 -0.30
CA TYR A 189 9.84 -2.33 -0.62
C TYR A 189 8.70 -2.91 -1.46
N PRO A 190 8.40 -2.31 -2.65
CA PRO A 190 7.19 -2.65 -3.42
C PRO A 190 7.29 -4.06 -4.04
N ILE A 191 6.20 -4.81 -3.97
CA ILE A 191 6.07 -6.10 -4.67
C ILE A 191 5.52 -5.86 -6.08
N VAL A 192 6.39 -5.79 -7.08
CA VAL A 192 6.05 -5.28 -8.42
C VAL A 192 6.20 -6.28 -9.56
N ASP A 193 6.84 -7.42 -9.30
CA ASP A 193 7.10 -8.46 -10.29
C ASP A 193 6.88 -9.86 -9.69
N PRO A 194 5.89 -10.63 -10.17
CA PRO A 194 5.63 -11.98 -9.67
C PRO A 194 6.75 -12.98 -10.01
N ASP A 195 7.58 -12.67 -11.01
CA ASP A 195 8.67 -13.53 -11.47
C ASP A 195 10.04 -13.07 -10.94
N ALA A 196 10.09 -12.02 -10.12
CA ALA A 196 11.32 -11.57 -9.52
C ALA A 196 11.94 -12.67 -8.65
N GLU A 197 13.14 -13.09 -9.02
CA GLU A 197 13.97 -13.95 -8.18
C GLU A 197 14.68 -13.02 -7.17
N GLY A 198 14.19 -13.02 -5.92
CA GLY A 198 14.84 -12.28 -4.85
C GLY A 198 16.30 -12.71 -4.70
N THR A 199 17.22 -11.77 -4.60
CA THR A 199 18.64 -12.04 -4.37
C THR A 199 18.95 -12.36 -2.92
N ALA A 200 18.02 -12.11 -2.02
CA ALA A 200 18.12 -12.47 -0.61
C ALA A 200 17.62 -13.90 -0.37
N PRO A 201 18.21 -14.64 0.56
CA PRO A 201 17.57 -15.83 1.12
C PRO A 201 16.21 -15.42 1.70
N ALA A 202 15.30 -16.40 1.88
CA ALA A 202 14.02 -16.16 2.53
C ALA A 202 14.22 -15.21 3.73
N GLY A 203 13.55 -14.06 3.67
CA GLY A 203 13.62 -13.09 4.76
C GLY A 203 12.92 -13.64 5.99
N PRO A 204 13.28 -13.18 7.18
CA PRO A 204 12.46 -13.42 8.35
C PRO A 204 11.06 -12.84 8.10
N LEU A 205 10.03 -13.51 8.58
CA LEU A 205 8.61 -13.11 8.51
C LEU A 205 7.94 -13.20 7.11
N LEU A 206 8.70 -13.46 6.05
CA LEU A 206 8.15 -13.58 4.70
C LEU A 206 8.95 -14.57 3.87
N SER A 207 8.35 -15.68 3.50
CA SER A 207 8.92 -16.70 2.64
C SER A 207 8.56 -16.46 1.15
N ARG A 208 9.27 -17.13 0.24
CA ARG A 208 8.91 -17.14 -1.17
C ARG A 208 7.52 -17.76 -1.39
N ALA A 209 7.19 -18.80 -0.63
CA ALA A 209 5.87 -19.43 -0.71
C ALA A 209 4.74 -18.48 -0.30
N ASP A 210 4.98 -17.59 0.67
CA ASP A 210 4.03 -16.54 1.04
C ASP A 210 3.82 -15.54 -0.09
N VAL A 211 4.92 -15.12 -0.74
CA VAL A 211 4.85 -14.20 -1.90
C VAL A 211 4.06 -14.84 -3.04
N ASP A 212 4.32 -16.11 -3.35
CA ASP A 212 3.60 -16.84 -4.39
C ASP A 212 2.10 -16.95 -4.04
N TRP A 213 1.77 -17.27 -2.79
CA TRP A 213 0.39 -17.31 -2.31
C TRP A 213 -0.33 -15.96 -2.45
N PHE A 214 0.30 -14.84 -2.11
CA PHE A 214 -0.29 -13.51 -2.30
C PHE A 214 -0.63 -13.23 -3.76
N TRP A 215 0.26 -13.58 -4.69
CA TRP A 215 -0.01 -13.43 -6.11
C TRP A 215 -1.13 -14.35 -6.60
N GLU A 216 -1.21 -15.58 -6.08
CA GLU A 216 -2.28 -16.54 -6.41
C GLU A 216 -3.65 -16.02 -5.99
N GLU A 217 -3.77 -15.44 -4.79
CA GLU A 217 -5.02 -14.86 -4.29
C GLU A 217 -5.39 -13.55 -5.03
N TYR A 218 -4.39 -12.76 -5.43
CA TYR A 218 -4.60 -11.48 -6.08
C TYR A 218 -5.02 -11.59 -7.54
N PHE A 219 -4.45 -12.52 -8.31
CA PHE A 219 -4.77 -12.70 -9.72
C PHE A 219 -6.05 -13.52 -9.93
N ARG A 220 -6.92 -13.07 -10.83
CA ARG A 220 -8.10 -13.84 -11.28
C ARG A 220 -7.70 -14.96 -12.25
N SER A 221 -6.63 -14.70 -13.01
CA SER A 221 -6.14 -15.60 -14.05
C SER A 221 -4.68 -15.31 -14.40
N PRO A 222 -3.98 -16.23 -15.07
CA PRO A 222 -2.59 -16.00 -15.50
C PRO A 222 -2.39 -14.78 -16.41
N VAL A 223 -3.42 -14.29 -17.09
CA VAL A 223 -3.33 -13.09 -17.95
C VAL A 223 -3.08 -11.83 -17.13
N ASP A 224 -3.51 -11.80 -15.87
CA ASP A 224 -3.31 -10.65 -15.00
C ASP A 224 -1.81 -10.41 -14.69
N ARG A 225 -0.95 -11.44 -14.77
CA ARG A 225 0.51 -11.32 -14.62
C ARG A 225 1.16 -10.37 -15.63
N GLU A 226 0.59 -10.28 -16.82
CA GLU A 226 1.07 -9.42 -17.92
C GLU A 226 0.43 -8.03 -17.88
N ASN A 227 -0.45 -7.77 -16.90
CA ASN A 227 -1.14 -6.49 -16.81
C ASN A 227 -0.29 -5.48 -16.02
N PRO A 228 0.10 -4.32 -16.62
CA PRO A 228 0.97 -3.34 -15.97
C PRO A 228 0.35 -2.62 -14.76
N TYR A 229 -0.92 -2.84 -14.48
CA TYR A 229 -1.57 -2.36 -13.26
C TYR A 229 -1.64 -3.43 -12.18
N ALA A 230 -1.53 -4.71 -12.54
CA ALA A 230 -1.45 -5.80 -11.58
C ALA A 230 0.00 -6.07 -11.17
N ALA A 231 0.92 -6.12 -12.14
CA ALA A 231 2.36 -6.36 -11.96
C ALA A 231 3.16 -5.23 -12.65
N PRO A 232 3.40 -4.10 -11.97
CA PRO A 232 3.93 -2.89 -12.59
C PRO A 232 5.30 -3.02 -13.25
N ALA A 233 6.17 -3.91 -12.76
CA ALA A 233 7.50 -4.13 -13.33
C ALA A 233 7.54 -5.22 -14.39
N ALA A 234 6.76 -6.30 -14.25
CA ALA A 234 6.74 -7.41 -15.19
C ALA A 234 6.31 -6.99 -16.61
N ALA A 235 5.36 -6.06 -16.70
CA ALA A 235 4.82 -5.56 -17.96
C ALA A 235 5.34 -4.14 -18.31
N ALA A 236 6.39 -3.67 -17.66
CA ALA A 236 6.86 -2.29 -17.78
C ALA A 236 7.69 -2.09 -19.06
N THR A 237 7.04 -1.69 -20.13
CA THR A 237 7.71 -1.32 -21.39
C THR A 237 7.82 0.18 -21.60
N ASP A 238 7.03 0.98 -20.91
CA ASP A 238 6.99 2.43 -21.03
C ASP A 238 6.86 3.10 -19.67
N LEU A 239 7.94 3.74 -19.21
CA LEU A 239 8.05 4.46 -17.95
C LEU A 239 8.17 5.99 -18.14
N ASP A 240 8.08 6.48 -19.37
CA ASP A 240 8.20 7.91 -19.67
C ASP A 240 7.00 8.67 -19.05
N GLY A 241 7.29 9.84 -18.49
CA GLY A 241 6.29 10.72 -17.90
C GLY A 241 5.70 10.23 -16.56
N LEU A 242 6.29 9.22 -15.92
CA LEU A 242 5.97 8.90 -14.54
C LEU A 242 6.47 10.00 -13.59
N PRO A 243 5.79 10.26 -12.48
CA PRO A 243 6.29 11.17 -11.45
C PRO A 243 7.60 10.65 -10.87
N PRO A 244 8.49 11.54 -10.41
CA PRO A 244 9.72 11.16 -9.70
C PRO A 244 9.43 10.14 -8.59
N ALA A 245 10.34 9.17 -8.40
CA ALA A 245 10.16 8.09 -7.45
C ALA A 245 11.24 8.10 -6.36
N THR A 246 10.83 7.86 -5.12
CA THR A 246 11.71 7.38 -4.06
C THR A 246 11.39 5.92 -3.82
N VAL A 247 12.39 5.05 -4.03
CA VAL A 247 12.24 3.60 -3.81
C VAL A 247 13.11 3.21 -2.62
N VAL A 248 12.52 2.58 -1.62
CA VAL A 248 13.22 2.03 -0.47
C VAL A 248 13.18 0.52 -0.56
N THR A 249 14.33 -0.11 -0.43
CA THR A 249 14.47 -1.58 -0.42
C THR A 249 15.20 -2.02 0.85
N ALA A 250 14.98 -3.27 1.27
CA ALA A 250 15.65 -3.85 2.41
C ALA A 250 16.61 -4.98 1.97
N GLY A 251 17.71 -5.15 2.72
CA GLY A 251 18.78 -6.07 2.33
C GLY A 251 18.46 -7.55 2.58
N PHE A 252 17.42 -7.84 3.37
CA PHE A 252 16.98 -9.18 3.74
C PHE A 252 15.52 -9.45 3.31
N ASP A 253 15.07 -8.76 2.29
CA ASP A 253 13.72 -8.81 1.76
C ASP A 253 13.66 -9.74 0.53
N PRO A 254 12.76 -10.74 0.49
CA PRO A 254 12.58 -11.61 -0.68
C PRO A 254 11.94 -10.91 -1.87
N LEU A 255 11.39 -9.71 -1.67
CA LEU A 255 10.79 -8.90 -2.74
C LEU A 255 11.84 -8.15 -3.55
#